data_5353cf1aae6635f10c179097fe3109d1
#
_entry.id   5353cf1aae6635f10c179097fe3109d1
#
_cell.length_a   1.000
_cell.length_b   1.000
_cell.length_c   1.000
_cell.angle_alpha   90.00
_cell.angle_beta   90.00
_cell.angle_gamma   90.00
#
_symmetry.space_group_name_H-M   'P 1'
#
loop_
_entity.id
_entity.type
_entity.pdbx_description
1 polymer ?
#
loop_
_entity_poly.entity_id
_entity_poly.type
_entity_poly.pdbx_seq_one_letter_code
_entity_poly.pdbx_strand_id
1 'polypeptide(L)'
;MRKNLRQAVEGYLAVRRSFGFALVKDGFELHGLVRYAEQIGHTGPLTAQLAIQWAQQPQQADRLYWAMRLDIVRRFARFWLAYDPRTELPPRGLFGPTCRRRAVHVYTPQELGTLLNAASELGHVHPLRGWTFCALLGLLDCTGLRIGEALGLGDKDIDWSAGVLTIRQAKYGRARLIPVHSSTLEALQRYRTLRDKATGPRVTPAFFVTVRGKPLGYTGVSAVFRSLCRRLGWTQPPVPRLHDLRHTFAVRTLLSWYRSGQPVEPKLWTLSTFLGHRHLADTYWYLTAVPELLQLCQERFAAAQVWASGGMNHD
;
A
#
# COMPACT_ATOMS: atom_id res chain seq x y z
N MET A 1 22.97 -12.95 33.49
CA MET A 1 21.89 -13.90 33.21
C MET A 1 21.68 -13.98 31.69
N ARG A 2 21.78 -15.17 31.09
CA ARG A 2 21.52 -15.33 29.64
C ARG A 2 20.02 -15.18 29.39
N LYS A 3 19.63 -14.26 28.51
CA LYS A 3 18.24 -14.08 28.11
C LYS A 3 17.82 -15.27 27.24
N ASN A 4 16.63 -15.83 27.49
CA ASN A 4 16.04 -16.83 26.61
C ASN A 4 15.55 -16.17 25.30
N LEU A 5 15.22 -16.99 24.29
CA LEU A 5 14.81 -16.52 22.97
C LEU A 5 13.59 -15.58 23.04
N ARG A 6 12.63 -15.85 23.93
CA ARG A 6 11.45 -15.00 24.16
C ARG A 6 11.85 -13.59 24.63
N GLN A 7 12.70 -13.52 25.67
CA GLN A 7 13.19 -12.23 26.18
C GLN A 7 14.03 -11.47 25.14
N ALA A 8 14.75 -12.20 24.29
CA ALA A 8 15.51 -11.63 23.18
C ALA A 8 14.59 -10.96 22.14
N VAL A 9 13.52 -11.65 21.73
CA VAL A 9 12.53 -11.15 20.79
C VAL A 9 11.79 -9.94 21.36
N GLU A 10 11.33 -10.00 22.62
CA GLU A 10 10.66 -8.85 23.27
C GLU A 10 11.58 -7.63 23.34
N GLY A 11 12.84 -7.82 23.74
CA GLY A 11 13.84 -6.74 23.76
C GLY A 11 14.05 -6.11 22.38
N TYR A 12 14.19 -6.95 21.34
CA TYR A 12 14.31 -6.46 19.96
C TYR A 12 13.08 -5.62 19.52
N LEU A 13 11.89 -6.16 19.78
CA LEU A 13 10.63 -5.48 19.40
C LEU A 13 10.46 -4.17 20.17
N ALA A 14 10.80 -4.15 21.47
CA ALA A 14 10.73 -2.94 22.29
C ALA A 14 11.69 -1.84 21.76
N VAL A 15 12.95 -2.18 21.49
CA VAL A 15 13.93 -1.25 20.92
C VAL A 15 13.47 -0.74 19.55
N ARG A 16 13.03 -1.61 18.67
CA ARG A 16 12.60 -1.19 17.34
C ARG A 16 11.34 -0.33 17.36
N ARG A 17 10.41 -0.60 18.28
CA ARG A 17 9.19 0.18 18.47
C ARG A 17 9.47 1.56 19.05
N SER A 18 10.46 1.71 19.95
CA SER A 18 10.87 3.02 20.46
C SER A 18 11.42 3.94 19.36
N PHE A 19 11.93 3.36 18.25
CA PHE A 19 12.30 4.10 17.03
C PHE A 19 11.12 4.35 16.07
N GLY A 20 9.86 4.11 16.50
CA GLY A 20 8.67 4.40 15.70
C GLY A 20 8.28 3.30 14.71
N PHE A 21 8.91 2.11 14.72
CA PHE A 21 8.50 1.00 13.87
C PHE A 21 7.38 0.21 14.51
N ALA A 22 6.21 0.12 13.88
CA ALA A 22 5.08 -0.65 14.43
C ALA A 22 5.37 -2.16 14.55
N LEU A 23 6.10 -2.74 13.60
CA LEU A 23 6.52 -4.16 13.54
C LEU A 23 5.40 -5.18 13.88
N VAL A 24 4.16 -4.91 13.46
CA VAL A 24 3.01 -5.78 13.76
C VAL A 24 3.23 -7.17 13.19
N LYS A 25 3.55 -7.25 11.89
CA LYS A 25 3.80 -8.52 11.21
C LYS A 25 5.08 -9.19 11.70
N ASP A 26 6.17 -8.43 11.81
CA ASP A 26 7.45 -8.96 12.29
C ASP A 26 7.31 -9.53 13.71
N GLY A 27 6.58 -8.82 14.59
CA GLY A 27 6.28 -9.29 15.95
C GLY A 27 5.49 -10.59 15.95
N PHE A 28 4.42 -10.68 15.13
CA PHE A 28 3.62 -11.90 15.01
C PHE A 28 4.49 -13.09 14.58
N GLU A 29 5.33 -12.92 13.57
CA GLU A 29 6.20 -13.99 13.06
C GLU A 29 7.29 -14.37 14.07
N LEU A 30 7.94 -13.40 14.73
CA LEU A 30 8.97 -13.68 15.74
C LEU A 30 8.39 -14.39 16.97
N HIS A 31 7.19 -14.04 17.42
CA HIS A 31 6.50 -14.81 18.46
C HIS A 31 6.15 -16.23 17.99
N GLY A 32 5.87 -16.40 16.69
CA GLY A 32 5.71 -17.71 16.06
C GLY A 32 6.98 -18.55 16.15
N LEU A 33 8.15 -17.95 15.89
CA LEU A 33 9.45 -18.61 16.06
C LEU A 33 9.69 -19.05 17.52
N VAL A 34 9.37 -18.15 18.47
CA VAL A 34 9.51 -18.47 19.91
C VAL A 34 8.66 -19.68 20.29
N ARG A 35 7.37 -19.66 19.91
CA ARG A 35 6.47 -20.79 20.19
C ARG A 35 6.96 -22.10 19.57
N TYR A 36 7.46 -22.05 18.34
CA TYR A 36 8.03 -23.23 17.68
C TYR A 36 9.25 -23.77 18.42
N ALA A 37 10.19 -22.89 18.80
CA ALA A 37 11.37 -23.30 19.57
C ALA A 37 10.99 -23.96 20.91
N GLU A 38 10.00 -23.41 21.61
CA GLU A 38 9.47 -23.96 22.86
C GLU A 38 8.82 -25.35 22.64
N GLN A 39 8.02 -25.49 21.57
CA GLN A 39 7.36 -26.77 21.23
C GLN A 39 8.34 -27.91 20.95
N ILE A 40 9.50 -27.61 20.34
CA ILE A 40 10.53 -28.61 20.06
C ILE A 40 11.56 -28.74 21.20
N GLY A 41 11.34 -28.06 22.34
CA GLY A 41 12.25 -28.10 23.49
C GLY A 41 13.61 -27.45 23.24
N HIS A 42 13.73 -26.51 22.31
CA HIS A 42 14.98 -25.85 21.98
C HIS A 42 15.38 -24.86 23.09
N THR A 43 16.49 -25.11 23.75
CA THR A 43 17.04 -24.27 24.84
C THR A 43 18.36 -23.59 24.47
N GLY A 44 18.87 -23.84 23.28
CA GLY A 44 20.14 -23.30 22.76
C GLY A 44 20.06 -21.89 22.20
N PRO A 45 21.18 -21.40 21.60
CA PRO A 45 21.20 -20.16 20.84
C PRO A 45 20.34 -20.27 19.58
N LEU A 46 19.99 -19.14 19.00
CA LEU A 46 19.32 -19.10 17.71
C LEU A 46 20.27 -19.63 16.62
N THR A 47 19.94 -20.78 16.05
CA THR A 47 20.69 -21.38 14.94
C THR A 47 20.02 -21.07 13.58
N ALA A 48 20.82 -21.11 12.52
CA ALA A 48 20.31 -20.99 11.15
C ALA A 48 19.33 -22.13 10.82
N GLN A 49 19.63 -23.34 11.29
CA GLN A 49 18.78 -24.51 11.08
C GLN A 49 17.41 -24.35 11.75
N LEU A 50 17.36 -23.90 13.00
CA LEU A 50 16.10 -23.61 13.70
C LEU A 50 15.24 -22.61 12.91
N ALA A 51 15.87 -21.53 12.44
CA ALA A 51 15.18 -20.50 11.67
C ALA A 51 14.62 -21.03 10.34
N ILE A 52 15.38 -21.86 9.62
CA ILE A 52 14.98 -22.48 8.36
C ILE A 52 13.81 -23.44 8.57
N GLN A 53 13.91 -24.35 9.54
CA GLN A 53 12.86 -25.31 9.86
C GLN A 53 11.56 -24.60 10.25
N TRP A 54 11.64 -23.57 11.10
CA TRP A 54 10.48 -22.77 11.44
C TRP A 54 9.89 -22.02 10.24
N ALA A 55 10.73 -21.44 9.37
CA ALA A 55 10.25 -20.72 8.20
C ALA A 55 9.43 -21.61 7.27
N GLN A 56 9.76 -22.90 7.18
CA GLN A 56 9.11 -23.91 6.35
C GLN A 56 7.91 -24.61 7.01
N GLN A 57 7.59 -24.33 8.28
CA GLN A 57 6.47 -24.98 8.98
C GLN A 57 5.15 -24.93 8.21
N PRO A 58 4.74 -23.84 7.53
CA PRO A 58 3.62 -23.88 6.61
C PRO A 58 4.02 -24.57 5.30
N GLN A 59 4.03 -25.91 5.28
CA GLN A 59 4.54 -26.72 4.16
C GLN A 59 3.88 -26.41 2.81
N GLN A 60 2.60 -26.03 2.82
CA GLN A 60 1.84 -25.69 1.61
C GLN A 60 1.95 -24.19 1.22
N ALA A 61 2.74 -23.40 1.95
CA ALA A 61 2.88 -21.98 1.64
C ALA A 61 3.83 -21.75 0.45
N ASP A 62 3.61 -20.62 -0.26
CA ASP A 62 4.51 -20.18 -1.32
C ASP A 62 5.94 -19.96 -0.76
N ARG A 63 6.96 -20.32 -1.52
CA ARG A 63 8.38 -20.09 -1.19
C ARG A 63 8.66 -18.61 -0.85
N LEU A 64 7.92 -17.68 -1.45
CA LEU A 64 7.98 -16.26 -1.10
C LEU A 64 7.61 -16.01 0.37
N TYR A 65 6.65 -16.74 0.92
CA TYR A 65 6.28 -16.63 2.33
C TYR A 65 7.40 -17.16 3.24
N TRP A 66 8.01 -18.28 2.88
CA TRP A 66 9.19 -18.81 3.60
C TRP A 66 10.37 -17.83 3.54
N ALA A 67 10.66 -17.28 2.35
CA ALA A 67 11.70 -16.26 2.19
C ALA A 67 11.48 -15.04 3.08
N MET A 68 10.24 -14.53 3.12
CA MET A 68 9.87 -13.41 3.97
C MET A 68 10.00 -13.73 5.47
N ARG A 69 9.54 -14.90 5.91
CA ARG A 69 9.69 -15.35 7.31
C ARG A 69 11.16 -15.44 7.71
N LEU A 70 11.98 -16.06 6.87
CA LEU A 70 13.42 -16.20 7.12
C LEU A 70 14.13 -14.84 7.17
N ASP A 71 13.74 -13.88 6.31
CA ASP A 71 14.29 -12.52 6.34
C ASP A 71 13.94 -11.77 7.64
N ILE A 72 12.73 -11.96 8.17
CA ILE A 72 12.34 -11.40 9.47
C ILE A 72 13.26 -11.94 10.56
N VAL A 73 13.47 -13.26 10.62
CA VAL A 73 14.38 -13.87 11.60
C VAL A 73 15.80 -13.39 11.39
N ARG A 74 16.26 -13.28 10.15
CA ARG A 74 17.62 -12.79 9.86
C ARG A 74 17.86 -11.36 10.36
N ARG A 75 16.86 -10.45 10.24
CA ARG A 75 16.94 -9.10 10.80
C ARG A 75 17.02 -9.11 12.33
N PHE A 76 16.25 -9.95 12.97
CA PHE A 76 16.33 -10.20 14.41
C PHE A 76 17.68 -10.80 14.81
N ALA A 77 18.14 -11.86 14.14
CA ALA A 77 19.41 -12.53 14.41
C ALA A 77 20.61 -11.56 14.32
N ARG A 78 20.61 -10.64 13.33
CA ARG A 78 21.65 -9.62 13.19
C ARG A 78 21.70 -8.68 14.39
N PHE A 79 20.56 -8.30 14.92
CA PHE A 79 20.49 -7.51 16.14
C PHE A 79 20.96 -8.32 17.35
N TRP A 80 20.51 -9.56 17.45
CA TRP A 80 20.77 -10.41 18.61
C TRP A 80 22.22 -10.91 18.70
N LEU A 81 22.91 -11.03 17.57
CA LEU A 81 24.33 -11.40 17.49
C LEU A 81 25.23 -10.51 18.37
N ALA A 82 24.87 -9.22 18.54
CA ALA A 82 25.60 -8.31 19.43
C ALA A 82 25.46 -8.67 20.92
N TYR A 83 24.46 -9.47 21.30
CA TYR A 83 24.17 -9.87 22.69
C TYR A 83 24.50 -11.34 22.96
N ASP A 84 24.37 -12.21 21.95
CA ASP A 84 24.79 -13.62 22.03
C ASP A 84 25.58 -13.99 20.76
N PRO A 85 26.92 -13.98 20.83
CA PRO A 85 27.80 -14.31 19.69
C PRO A 85 27.59 -15.71 19.08
N ARG A 86 26.92 -16.61 19.79
CA ARG A 86 26.58 -17.95 19.29
C ARG A 86 25.39 -17.94 18.33
N THR A 87 24.73 -16.78 18.16
CA THR A 87 23.62 -16.63 17.23
C THR A 87 24.11 -16.80 15.81
N GLU A 88 23.48 -17.68 15.05
CA GLU A 88 23.77 -17.88 13.64
C GLU A 88 22.87 -17.00 12.76
N LEU A 89 23.46 -16.45 11.69
CA LEU A 89 22.70 -15.68 10.70
C LEU A 89 22.17 -16.60 9.62
N PRO A 90 20.82 -16.75 9.47
CA PRO A 90 20.26 -17.53 8.37
C PRO A 90 20.76 -17.02 7.01
N PRO A 91 20.99 -17.90 6.02
CA PRO A 91 21.50 -17.53 4.70
C PRO A 91 20.53 -16.59 3.96
N ARG A 92 21.08 -15.71 3.12
CA ARG A 92 20.28 -14.86 2.24
C ARG A 92 19.83 -15.66 1.02
N GLY A 93 18.60 -15.38 0.57
CA GLY A 93 18.12 -15.87 -0.71
C GLY A 93 17.86 -17.39 -0.78
N LEU A 94 17.93 -18.13 0.35
CA LEU A 94 17.73 -19.57 0.38
C LEU A 94 16.40 -20.00 -0.28
N PHE A 95 15.33 -19.25 -0.05
CA PHE A 95 14.01 -19.51 -0.64
C PHE A 95 13.70 -18.59 -1.83
N GLY A 96 14.69 -17.85 -2.32
CA GLY A 96 14.53 -16.86 -3.38
C GLY A 96 14.22 -15.46 -2.85
N PRO A 97 13.69 -14.57 -3.71
CA PRO A 97 13.42 -13.19 -3.35
C PRO A 97 12.28 -13.08 -2.31
N THR A 98 12.39 -12.12 -1.40
CA THR A 98 11.37 -11.81 -0.38
C THR A 98 10.20 -10.98 -0.90
N CYS A 99 10.27 -10.54 -2.14
CA CYS A 99 9.26 -9.75 -2.82
C CYS A 99 9.19 -10.13 -4.30
N ARG A 100 8.01 -10.40 -4.80
CA ARG A 100 7.73 -10.49 -6.25
C ARG A 100 7.01 -9.21 -6.67
N ARG A 101 7.55 -8.52 -7.65
CA ARG A 101 6.80 -7.47 -8.34
C ARG A 101 5.70 -8.16 -9.15
N ARG A 102 4.46 -7.88 -8.80
CA ARG A 102 3.29 -8.35 -9.55
C ARG A 102 2.98 -7.34 -10.65
N ALA A 103 2.51 -7.81 -11.79
CA ALA A 103 1.93 -6.95 -12.80
C ALA A 103 0.83 -6.10 -12.17
N VAL A 104 0.78 -4.84 -12.56
CA VAL A 104 -0.21 -3.86 -12.08
C VAL A 104 -1.37 -3.86 -13.06
N HIS A 105 -2.58 -3.86 -12.55
CA HIS A 105 -3.75 -3.55 -13.35
C HIS A 105 -3.94 -2.04 -13.40
N VAL A 106 -3.82 -1.44 -14.59
CA VAL A 106 -4.12 -0.02 -14.81
C VAL A 106 -5.53 0.07 -15.33
N TYR A 107 -6.44 0.61 -14.51
CA TYR A 107 -7.85 0.72 -14.88
C TYR A 107 -8.05 1.71 -16.02
N THR A 108 -8.80 1.30 -17.02
CA THR A 108 -9.37 2.21 -18.03
C THR A 108 -10.51 3.04 -17.43
N PRO A 109 -10.86 4.20 -18.03
CA PRO A 109 -12.04 4.98 -17.60
C PRO A 109 -13.34 4.14 -17.60
N GLN A 110 -13.50 3.25 -18.57
CA GLN A 110 -14.65 2.35 -18.67
C GLN A 110 -14.71 1.35 -17.52
N GLU A 111 -13.58 0.72 -17.18
CA GLU A 111 -13.49 -0.20 -16.05
C GLU A 111 -13.78 0.51 -14.72
N LEU A 112 -13.30 1.75 -14.55
CA LEU A 112 -13.62 2.54 -13.36
C LEU A 112 -15.10 2.86 -13.26
N GLY A 113 -15.72 3.26 -14.37
CA GLY A 113 -17.17 3.47 -14.43
C GLY A 113 -17.94 2.20 -14.06
N THR A 114 -17.54 1.07 -14.63
CA THR A 114 -18.13 -0.25 -14.34
C THR A 114 -17.96 -0.64 -12.87
N LEU A 115 -16.79 -0.40 -12.29
CA LEU A 115 -16.52 -0.66 -10.87
C LEU A 115 -17.40 0.21 -9.95
N LEU A 116 -17.52 1.51 -10.25
CA LEU A 116 -18.33 2.43 -9.46
C LEU A 116 -19.83 2.09 -9.58
N ASN A 117 -20.30 1.73 -10.76
CA ASN A 117 -21.68 1.26 -10.97
C ASN A 117 -21.95 -0.01 -10.16
N ALA A 118 -21.05 -0.99 -10.23
CA ALA A 118 -21.15 -2.22 -9.43
C ALA A 118 -21.12 -1.94 -7.92
N ALA A 119 -20.36 -0.93 -7.48
CA ALA A 119 -20.35 -0.48 -6.09
C ALA A 119 -21.67 0.17 -5.69
N SER A 120 -22.28 0.97 -6.55
CA SER A 120 -23.59 1.59 -6.29
C SER A 120 -24.70 0.55 -6.07
N GLU A 121 -24.67 -0.54 -6.82
CA GLU A 121 -25.62 -1.64 -6.69
C GLU A 121 -25.54 -2.38 -5.34
N LEU A 122 -24.47 -2.23 -4.57
CA LEU A 122 -24.47 -2.66 -3.17
C LEU A 122 -25.53 -1.96 -2.33
N GLY A 123 -26.06 -0.83 -2.82
CA GLY A 123 -27.17 -0.11 -2.26
C GLY A 123 -28.50 -0.85 -2.26
N HIS A 124 -28.69 -1.87 -3.12
CA HIS A 124 -29.89 -2.72 -3.10
C HIS A 124 -30.03 -3.49 -1.78
N VAL A 125 -28.90 -3.84 -1.14
CA VAL A 125 -28.91 -4.50 0.20
C VAL A 125 -29.08 -3.47 1.31
N HIS A 126 -28.39 -2.34 1.22
CA HIS A 126 -28.48 -1.21 2.15
C HIS A 126 -27.93 0.05 1.49
N PRO A 127 -28.73 1.13 1.33
CA PRO A 127 -28.33 2.32 0.58
C PRO A 127 -26.97 2.90 1.01
N LEU A 128 -26.72 3.00 2.32
CA LEU A 128 -25.44 3.51 2.84
C LEU A 128 -24.24 2.71 2.34
N ARG A 129 -24.37 1.40 2.14
CA ARG A 129 -23.26 0.56 1.68
C ARG A 129 -22.83 0.94 0.26
N GLY A 130 -23.78 1.13 -0.66
CA GLY A 130 -23.50 1.60 -2.02
C GLY A 130 -22.79 2.97 -2.00
N TRP A 131 -23.36 3.94 -1.28
CA TRP A 131 -22.80 5.29 -1.17
C TRP A 131 -21.38 5.28 -0.59
N THR A 132 -21.16 4.47 0.46
CA THR A 132 -19.84 4.36 1.11
C THR A 132 -18.78 3.83 0.14
N PHE A 133 -19.09 2.75 -0.61
CA PHE A 133 -18.12 2.16 -1.51
C PHE A 133 -17.89 3.02 -2.76
N CYS A 134 -18.92 3.68 -3.31
CA CYS A 134 -18.75 4.64 -4.40
C CYS A 134 -17.84 5.81 -3.97
N ALA A 135 -18.10 6.43 -2.83
CA ALA A 135 -17.31 7.55 -2.34
C ALA A 135 -15.86 7.12 -2.02
N LEU A 136 -15.66 5.95 -1.41
CA LEU A 136 -14.33 5.44 -1.07
C LEU A 136 -13.52 5.10 -2.34
N LEU A 137 -14.09 4.35 -3.27
CA LEU A 137 -13.39 3.96 -4.50
C LEU A 137 -13.11 5.17 -5.39
N GLY A 138 -14.07 6.10 -5.52
CA GLY A 138 -13.87 7.35 -6.23
C GLY A 138 -12.76 8.20 -5.61
N LEU A 139 -12.72 8.31 -4.27
CA LEU A 139 -11.64 9.03 -3.59
C LEU A 139 -10.27 8.38 -3.85
N LEU A 140 -10.18 7.06 -3.79
CA LEU A 140 -8.92 6.34 -4.07
C LEU A 140 -8.45 6.56 -5.50
N ASP A 141 -9.37 6.58 -6.47
CA ASP A 141 -9.06 6.79 -7.87
C ASP A 141 -8.57 8.22 -8.17
N CYS A 142 -9.25 9.23 -7.62
CA CYS A 142 -8.94 10.64 -7.94
C CYS A 142 -7.78 11.22 -7.12
N THR A 143 -7.34 10.55 -6.03
CA THR A 143 -6.26 11.04 -5.15
C THR A 143 -5.07 10.12 -5.06
N GLY A 144 -5.18 8.87 -5.47
CA GLY A 144 -4.14 7.87 -5.28
C GLY A 144 -3.79 7.61 -3.80
N LEU A 145 -4.66 7.91 -2.84
CA LEU A 145 -4.45 7.62 -1.42
C LEU A 145 -4.23 6.12 -1.19
N ARG A 146 -3.43 5.78 -0.18
CA ARG A 146 -3.41 4.40 0.31
C ARG A 146 -4.74 4.10 0.99
N ILE A 147 -5.26 2.90 0.82
CA ILE A 147 -6.53 2.49 1.44
C ILE A 147 -6.53 2.75 2.96
N GLY A 148 -5.43 2.48 3.66
CA GLY A 148 -5.33 2.77 5.09
C GLY A 148 -5.39 4.26 5.43
N GLU A 149 -4.91 5.12 4.55
CA GLU A 149 -5.01 6.58 4.69
C GLU A 149 -6.45 7.06 4.50
N ALA A 150 -7.13 6.55 3.47
CA ALA A 150 -8.54 6.87 3.23
C ALA A 150 -9.45 6.36 4.37
N LEU A 151 -9.20 5.16 4.89
CA LEU A 151 -9.96 4.61 6.02
C LEU A 151 -9.67 5.32 7.35
N GLY A 152 -8.51 5.96 7.47
CA GLY A 152 -8.11 6.75 8.63
C GLY A 152 -8.63 8.19 8.62
N LEU A 153 -9.27 8.64 7.53
CA LEU A 153 -9.86 9.98 7.47
C LEU A 153 -10.98 10.14 8.51
N GLY A 154 -10.95 11.27 9.20
CA GLY A 154 -12.05 11.76 10.02
C GLY A 154 -12.75 12.96 9.37
N ASP A 155 -13.93 13.33 9.86
CA ASP A 155 -14.66 14.50 9.34
C ASP A 155 -13.85 15.80 9.44
N LYS A 156 -13.07 15.96 10.50
CA LYS A 156 -12.20 17.12 10.74
C LYS A 156 -10.94 17.17 9.89
N ASP A 157 -10.67 16.11 9.15
CA ASP A 157 -9.50 16.04 8.26
C ASP A 157 -9.82 16.56 6.86
N ILE A 158 -11.05 17.00 6.62
CA ILE A 158 -11.52 17.58 5.35
C ILE A 158 -11.78 19.07 5.55
N ASP A 159 -10.93 19.89 4.95
CA ASP A 159 -11.19 21.32 4.85
C ASP A 159 -12.06 21.57 3.60
N TRP A 160 -13.34 21.81 3.86
CA TRP A 160 -14.34 22.00 2.81
C TRP A 160 -14.18 23.34 2.08
N SER A 161 -13.60 24.33 2.75
CA SER A 161 -13.39 25.68 2.18
C SER A 161 -12.14 25.75 1.32
N ALA A 162 -11.05 25.17 1.79
CA ALA A 162 -9.79 25.14 1.06
C ALA A 162 -9.69 24.00 0.03
N GLY A 163 -10.60 23.02 0.06
CA GLY A 163 -10.54 21.86 -0.81
C GLY A 163 -9.36 20.93 -0.51
N VAL A 164 -9.07 20.70 0.76
CA VAL A 164 -7.86 19.96 1.16
C VAL A 164 -8.18 18.83 2.15
N LEU A 165 -7.57 17.68 1.93
CA LEU A 165 -7.58 16.57 2.89
C LEU A 165 -6.28 16.58 3.70
N THR A 166 -6.38 16.46 5.02
CA THR A 166 -5.23 16.27 5.91
C THR A 166 -5.02 14.80 6.22
N ILE A 167 -3.94 14.21 5.70
CA ILE A 167 -3.57 12.83 5.96
C ILE A 167 -2.63 12.78 7.16
N ARG A 168 -3.16 12.44 8.35
CA ARG A 168 -2.40 12.44 9.62
C ARG A 168 -1.64 11.15 9.86
N GLN A 169 -2.19 10.01 9.44
CA GLN A 169 -1.61 8.68 9.66
C GLN A 169 -0.87 8.18 8.42
N ALA A 170 0.00 9.00 7.85
CA ALA A 170 0.88 8.52 6.80
C ALA A 170 1.88 7.52 7.38
N LYS A 171 2.25 6.50 6.59
CA LYS A 171 3.34 5.58 6.93
C LYS A 171 4.57 6.41 7.30
N TYR A 172 5.14 6.21 8.51
CA TYR A 172 6.24 6.98 9.11
C TYR A 172 5.88 8.31 9.81
N GLY A 173 4.59 8.53 10.18
CA GLY A 173 4.19 9.63 11.07
C GLY A 173 4.20 11.04 10.44
N ARG A 174 4.45 11.18 9.14
CA ARG A 174 4.42 12.49 8.47
C ARG A 174 3.02 12.79 7.97
N ALA A 175 2.43 13.88 8.46
CA ALA A 175 1.20 14.42 7.92
C ALA A 175 1.46 15.06 6.54
N ARG A 176 0.49 14.99 5.64
CA ARG A 176 0.52 15.73 4.36
C ARG A 176 -0.85 16.22 3.96
N LEU A 177 -0.86 17.30 3.21
CA LEU A 177 -2.05 17.90 2.65
C LEU A 177 -2.26 17.38 1.22
N ILE A 178 -3.49 17.03 0.89
CA ILE A 178 -3.89 16.55 -0.43
C ILE A 178 -4.98 17.50 -0.95
N PRO A 179 -4.66 18.40 -1.88
CA PRO A 179 -5.68 19.20 -2.56
C PRO A 179 -6.55 18.28 -3.41
N VAL A 180 -7.85 18.53 -3.40
CA VAL A 180 -8.83 17.78 -4.18
C VAL A 180 -9.68 18.71 -5.02
N HIS A 181 -10.11 18.24 -6.18
CA HIS A 181 -10.97 19.01 -7.08
C HIS A 181 -12.35 19.24 -6.46
N SER A 182 -13.03 20.34 -6.84
CA SER A 182 -14.37 20.68 -6.33
C SER A 182 -15.38 19.55 -6.49
N SER A 183 -15.38 18.86 -7.64
CA SER A 183 -16.26 17.71 -7.87
C SER A 183 -16.04 16.54 -6.89
N THR A 184 -14.79 16.36 -6.44
CA THR A 184 -14.48 15.35 -5.41
C THR A 184 -15.04 15.78 -4.06
N LEU A 185 -14.90 17.07 -3.70
CA LEU A 185 -15.49 17.60 -2.47
C LEU A 185 -17.01 17.47 -2.48
N GLU A 186 -17.67 17.81 -3.59
CA GLU A 186 -19.11 17.64 -3.75
C GLU A 186 -19.56 16.20 -3.55
N ALA A 187 -18.82 15.24 -4.13
CA ALA A 187 -19.10 13.80 -3.95
C ALA A 187 -18.93 13.38 -2.49
N LEU A 188 -17.88 13.84 -1.81
CA LEU A 188 -17.64 13.56 -0.40
C LEU A 188 -18.71 14.24 0.48
N GLN A 189 -19.11 15.47 0.19
CA GLN A 189 -20.16 16.18 0.92
C GLN A 189 -21.50 15.48 0.78
N ARG A 190 -21.83 15.04 -0.45
CA ARG A 190 -23.04 14.22 -0.71
C ARG A 190 -23.03 12.95 0.11
N TYR A 191 -21.92 12.21 0.11
CA TYR A 191 -21.76 11.01 0.92
C TYR A 191 -21.95 11.34 2.41
N ARG A 192 -21.31 12.40 2.93
CA ARG A 192 -21.43 12.84 4.33
C ARG A 192 -22.90 13.05 4.72
N THR A 193 -23.64 13.81 3.92
CA THR A 193 -25.06 14.10 4.16
C THR A 193 -25.90 12.81 4.21
N LEU A 194 -25.71 11.92 3.23
CA LEU A 194 -26.45 10.65 3.15
C LEU A 194 -26.06 9.70 4.29
N ARG A 195 -24.78 9.66 4.65
CA ARG A 195 -24.26 8.90 5.78
C ARG A 195 -24.90 9.35 7.10
N ASP A 196 -24.84 10.67 7.38
CA ASP A 196 -25.31 11.23 8.64
C ASP A 196 -26.83 11.05 8.77
N LYS A 197 -27.59 11.16 7.66
CA LYS A 197 -29.01 10.82 7.63
C LYS A 197 -29.28 9.35 7.93
N ALA A 198 -28.43 8.44 7.43
CA ALA A 198 -28.62 7.00 7.56
C ALA A 198 -28.20 6.46 8.94
N THR A 199 -27.20 7.06 9.58
CA THR A 199 -26.64 6.55 10.86
C THR A 199 -27.12 7.31 12.10
N GLY A 200 -27.70 8.49 11.93
CA GLY A 200 -28.01 9.38 13.05
C GLY A 200 -26.76 9.86 13.81
N PRO A 201 -26.88 10.23 15.09
CA PRO A 201 -25.76 10.66 15.91
C PRO A 201 -24.64 9.61 15.94
N ARG A 202 -23.42 10.00 15.58
CA ARG A 202 -22.30 9.07 15.46
C ARG A 202 -21.39 9.10 16.69
N VAL A 203 -20.93 7.90 17.09
CA VAL A 203 -19.97 7.71 18.18
C VAL A 203 -18.51 7.62 17.65
N THR A 204 -18.29 7.72 16.32
CA THR A 204 -16.94 7.65 15.73
C THR A 204 -16.62 8.90 14.93
N PRO A 205 -15.38 9.41 15.00
CA PRO A 205 -14.91 10.48 14.12
C PRO A 205 -14.60 10.03 12.70
N ALA A 206 -14.64 8.72 12.41
CA ALA A 206 -14.28 8.18 11.10
C ALA A 206 -15.20 8.70 9.99
N PHE A 207 -14.62 9.12 8.87
CA PHE A 207 -15.37 9.61 7.73
C PHE A 207 -16.14 8.49 7.04
N PHE A 208 -15.47 7.36 6.75
CA PHE A 208 -16.09 6.19 6.14
C PHE A 208 -16.56 5.19 7.19
N VAL A 209 -17.84 4.86 7.14
CA VAL A 209 -18.47 3.99 8.15
C VAL A 209 -19.21 2.81 7.53
N THR A 210 -19.40 1.78 8.33
CA THR A 210 -20.30 0.65 8.02
C THR A 210 -21.76 1.06 8.16
N VAL A 211 -22.67 0.21 7.71
CA VAL A 211 -24.13 0.40 7.89
C VAL A 211 -24.57 0.53 9.36
N ARG A 212 -23.70 0.11 10.30
CA ARG A 212 -23.92 0.25 11.75
C ARG A 212 -23.24 1.48 12.35
N GLY A 213 -22.76 2.43 11.53
CA GLY A 213 -22.05 3.62 11.98
C GLY A 213 -20.65 3.38 12.57
N LYS A 214 -20.10 2.15 12.49
CA LYS A 214 -18.74 1.83 12.95
C LYS A 214 -17.70 2.14 11.86
N PRO A 215 -16.43 2.46 12.22
CA PRO A 215 -15.37 2.65 11.23
C PRO A 215 -15.24 1.47 10.27
N LEU A 216 -15.01 1.76 8.98
CA LEU A 216 -14.71 0.74 7.98
C LEU A 216 -13.32 0.14 8.23
N GLY A 217 -13.25 -1.20 8.25
CA GLY A 217 -11.98 -1.93 8.38
C GLY A 217 -11.47 -2.44 7.03
N TYR A 218 -10.14 -2.47 6.88
CA TYR A 218 -9.48 -2.94 5.66
C TYR A 218 -9.94 -4.32 5.19
N THR A 219 -10.09 -5.28 6.12
CA THR A 219 -10.51 -6.66 5.80
C THR A 219 -11.88 -6.68 5.13
N GLY A 220 -12.83 -5.92 5.69
CA GLY A 220 -14.19 -5.82 5.13
C GLY A 220 -14.19 -5.16 3.75
N VAL A 221 -13.46 -4.05 3.59
CA VAL A 221 -13.32 -3.36 2.29
C VAL A 221 -12.67 -4.27 1.25
N SER A 222 -11.60 -4.96 1.60
CA SER A 222 -10.93 -5.90 0.71
C SER A 222 -11.81 -7.08 0.31
N ALA A 223 -12.65 -7.59 1.20
CA ALA A 223 -13.59 -8.66 0.90
C ALA A 223 -14.69 -8.20 -0.08
N VAL A 224 -15.26 -7.02 0.14
CA VAL A 224 -16.25 -6.43 -0.76
C VAL A 224 -15.64 -6.15 -2.14
N PHE A 225 -14.47 -5.53 -2.19
CA PHE A 225 -13.79 -5.26 -3.45
C PHE A 225 -13.52 -6.54 -4.26
N ARG A 226 -13.03 -7.60 -3.63
CA ARG A 226 -12.85 -8.90 -4.30
C ARG A 226 -14.17 -9.51 -4.79
N SER A 227 -15.27 -9.30 -4.06
CA SER A 227 -16.60 -9.72 -4.50
C SER A 227 -17.05 -8.94 -5.73
N LEU A 228 -16.81 -7.62 -5.79
CA LEU A 228 -17.08 -6.79 -6.97
C LEU A 228 -16.27 -7.28 -8.18
N CYS A 229 -14.95 -7.48 -8.02
CA CYS A 229 -14.12 -8.01 -9.11
C CYS A 229 -14.61 -9.34 -9.64
N ARG A 230 -15.00 -10.28 -8.77
CA ARG A 230 -15.57 -11.58 -9.20
C ARG A 230 -16.88 -11.40 -9.95
N ARG A 231 -17.76 -10.52 -9.49
CA ARG A 231 -19.05 -10.23 -10.14
C ARG A 231 -18.86 -9.61 -11.53
N LEU A 232 -17.78 -8.82 -11.70
CA LEU A 232 -17.41 -8.20 -12.98
C LEU A 232 -16.60 -9.15 -13.88
N GLY A 233 -16.37 -10.40 -13.49
CA GLY A 233 -15.58 -11.35 -14.25
C GLY A 233 -14.06 -11.07 -14.25
N TRP A 234 -13.57 -10.17 -13.39
CA TRP A 234 -12.14 -9.80 -13.31
C TRP A 234 -11.37 -10.81 -12.46
N THR A 235 -11.24 -12.01 -12.99
CA THR A 235 -10.59 -13.16 -12.30
C THR A 235 -9.26 -13.57 -12.93
N GLN A 236 -9.00 -13.13 -14.15
CA GLN A 236 -7.77 -13.44 -14.89
C GLN A 236 -6.62 -12.51 -14.49
N PRO A 237 -5.37 -13.00 -14.40
CA PRO A 237 -4.21 -12.17 -14.14
C PRO A 237 -3.97 -11.13 -15.25
N PRO A 238 -3.61 -9.89 -14.87
CA PRO A 238 -3.43 -9.39 -13.50
C PRO A 238 -4.76 -9.08 -12.80
N VAL A 239 -5.11 -9.88 -11.77
CA VAL A 239 -6.34 -9.64 -11.00
C VAL A 239 -6.27 -8.28 -10.30
N PRO A 240 -7.25 -7.38 -10.52
CA PRO A 240 -7.26 -6.05 -9.93
C PRO A 240 -7.23 -6.06 -8.40
N ARG A 241 -6.55 -5.09 -7.82
CA ARG A 241 -6.44 -4.87 -6.36
C ARG A 241 -6.82 -3.44 -6.01
N LEU A 242 -7.25 -3.20 -4.78
CA LEU A 242 -7.49 -1.83 -4.28
C LEU A 242 -6.30 -0.90 -4.49
N HIS A 243 -5.08 -1.43 -4.34
CA HIS A 243 -3.85 -0.64 -4.52
C HIS A 243 -3.61 -0.24 -5.98
N ASP A 244 -4.20 -0.95 -6.93
CA ASP A 244 -4.06 -0.66 -8.34
C ASP A 244 -4.81 0.63 -8.75
N LEU A 245 -5.82 1.09 -7.98
CA LEU A 245 -6.40 2.43 -8.13
C LEU A 245 -5.36 3.53 -7.96
N ARG A 246 -4.50 3.40 -6.94
CA ARG A 246 -3.38 4.33 -6.74
C ARG A 246 -2.34 4.24 -7.85
N HIS A 247 -2.05 3.05 -8.34
CA HIS A 247 -1.17 2.88 -9.50
C HIS A 247 -1.77 3.55 -10.73
N THR A 248 -3.06 3.36 -10.97
CA THR A 248 -3.79 4.00 -12.06
C THR A 248 -3.71 5.52 -11.97
N PHE A 249 -3.96 6.10 -10.78
CA PHE A 249 -3.80 7.54 -10.56
C PHE A 249 -2.41 8.04 -10.95
N ALA A 250 -1.35 7.39 -10.45
CA ALA A 250 0.02 7.78 -10.73
C ALA A 250 0.36 7.68 -12.21
N VAL A 251 -0.03 6.57 -12.87
CA VAL A 251 0.19 6.34 -14.30
C VAL A 251 -0.55 7.37 -15.14
N ARG A 252 -1.83 7.63 -14.87
CA ARG A 252 -2.62 8.64 -15.60
C ARG A 252 -2.04 10.04 -15.45
N THR A 253 -1.56 10.38 -14.25
CA THR A 253 -0.89 11.68 -14.01
C THR A 253 0.38 11.80 -14.85
N LEU A 254 1.22 10.78 -14.89
CA LEU A 254 2.44 10.76 -15.69
C LEU A 254 2.12 10.82 -17.19
N LEU A 255 1.19 10.00 -17.68
CA LEU A 255 0.75 10.02 -19.07
C LEU A 255 0.25 11.43 -19.49
N SER A 256 -0.55 12.07 -18.64
CA SER A 256 -1.04 13.43 -18.88
C SER A 256 0.12 14.43 -19.05
N TRP A 257 1.14 14.36 -18.20
CA TRP A 257 2.32 15.24 -18.31
C TRP A 257 3.18 14.94 -19.54
N TYR A 258 3.38 13.65 -19.85
CA TYR A 258 4.11 13.28 -21.06
C TYR A 258 3.38 13.74 -22.33
N ARG A 259 2.07 13.54 -22.44
CA ARG A 259 1.27 13.93 -23.60
C ARG A 259 1.18 15.44 -23.77
N SER A 260 1.14 16.20 -22.66
CA SER A 260 1.09 17.67 -22.71
C SER A 260 2.43 18.36 -22.96
N GLY A 261 3.50 17.61 -23.27
CA GLY A 261 4.82 18.18 -23.54
C GLY A 261 5.56 18.78 -22.35
N GLN A 262 5.01 18.66 -21.13
CA GLN A 262 5.58 19.29 -19.94
C GLN A 262 6.85 18.58 -19.46
N PRO A 263 7.81 19.29 -18.81
CA PRO A 263 8.95 18.67 -18.17
C PRO A 263 8.47 17.80 -17.01
N VAL A 264 8.75 16.49 -17.09
CA VAL A 264 8.23 15.48 -16.13
C VAL A 264 9.14 15.35 -14.91
N GLU A 265 10.45 15.50 -15.08
CA GLU A 265 11.45 15.27 -14.03
C GLU A 265 11.20 16.12 -12.77
N PRO A 266 11.00 17.45 -12.86
CA PRO A 266 10.71 18.28 -11.68
C PRO A 266 9.40 17.88 -11.00
N LYS A 267 8.41 17.43 -11.79
CA LYS A 267 7.09 17.04 -11.30
C LYS A 267 7.05 15.67 -10.62
N LEU A 268 8.05 14.81 -10.89
CA LEU A 268 8.18 13.52 -10.18
C LEU A 268 8.33 13.70 -8.67
N TRP A 269 9.05 14.73 -8.23
CA TRP A 269 9.17 15.08 -6.81
C TRP A 269 7.81 15.47 -6.22
N THR A 270 7.05 16.28 -6.95
CA THR A 270 5.69 16.69 -6.54
C THR A 270 4.78 15.47 -6.42
N LEU A 271 4.77 14.59 -7.44
CA LEU A 271 3.98 13.36 -7.41
C LEU A 271 4.42 12.44 -6.27
N SER A 272 5.73 12.29 -6.04
CA SER A 272 6.29 11.50 -4.95
C SER A 272 5.82 12.00 -3.59
N THR A 273 5.85 13.32 -3.38
CA THR A 273 5.37 13.98 -2.15
C THR A 273 3.87 13.83 -1.99
N PHE A 274 3.10 14.08 -3.04
CA PHE A 274 1.65 13.94 -3.06
C PHE A 274 1.24 12.51 -2.68
N LEU A 275 1.86 11.53 -3.29
CA LEU A 275 1.63 10.11 -2.98
C LEU A 275 2.19 9.71 -1.60
N GLY A 276 3.09 10.47 -1.00
CA GLY A 276 3.75 10.14 0.26
C GLY A 276 4.70 8.94 0.11
N HIS A 277 5.51 8.94 -0.95
CA HIS A 277 6.60 8.00 -1.12
C HIS A 277 7.79 8.41 -0.26
N ARG A 278 8.51 7.44 0.30
CA ARG A 278 9.72 7.70 1.06
C ARG A 278 10.93 7.92 0.15
N HIS A 279 10.96 7.19 -0.95
CA HIS A 279 12.04 7.23 -1.93
C HIS A 279 11.45 7.55 -3.30
N LEU A 280 12.12 8.41 -4.04
CA LEU A 280 11.72 8.77 -5.39
C LEU A 280 11.68 7.54 -6.32
N ALA A 281 12.54 6.55 -6.05
CA ALA A 281 12.55 5.27 -6.77
C ALA A 281 11.19 4.54 -6.76
N ASP A 282 10.36 4.76 -5.72
CA ASP A 282 9.00 4.21 -5.65
C ASP A 282 8.07 4.87 -6.70
N THR A 283 8.39 6.10 -7.13
CA THR A 283 7.67 6.82 -8.19
C THR A 283 8.23 6.47 -9.57
N TYR A 284 9.54 6.35 -9.71
CA TYR A 284 10.17 5.91 -10.97
C TYR A 284 9.68 4.54 -11.45
N TRP A 285 9.29 3.68 -10.52
CA TRP A 285 8.74 2.38 -10.87
C TRP A 285 7.50 2.48 -11.78
N TYR A 286 6.69 3.53 -11.67
CA TYR A 286 5.52 3.71 -12.54
C TYR A 286 5.92 3.92 -14.01
N LEU A 287 7.09 4.51 -14.29
CA LEU A 287 7.58 4.70 -15.66
C LEU A 287 7.85 3.38 -16.38
N THR A 288 8.22 2.34 -15.62
CA THR A 288 8.49 1.00 -16.19
C THR A 288 7.28 0.06 -16.14
N ALA A 289 6.18 0.50 -15.53
CA ALA A 289 5.03 -0.35 -15.28
C ALA A 289 4.06 -0.45 -16.47
N VAL A 290 4.15 0.48 -17.43
CA VAL A 290 3.20 0.62 -18.53
C VAL A 290 3.96 0.81 -19.84
N PRO A 291 3.74 -0.05 -20.86
CA PRO A 291 4.41 0.06 -22.16
C PRO A 291 4.26 1.43 -22.83
N GLU A 292 3.08 2.05 -22.73
CA GLU A 292 2.81 3.37 -23.28
C GLU A 292 3.71 4.48 -22.69
N LEU A 293 3.99 4.44 -21.39
CA LEU A 293 4.92 5.38 -20.76
C LEU A 293 6.35 5.20 -21.28
N LEU A 294 6.77 3.94 -21.48
CA LEU A 294 8.09 3.64 -22.06
C LEU A 294 8.19 4.15 -23.49
N GLN A 295 7.14 3.96 -24.28
CA GLN A 295 7.07 4.46 -25.66
C GLN A 295 7.18 6.00 -25.70
N LEU A 296 6.40 6.72 -24.89
CA LEU A 296 6.48 8.19 -24.82
C LEU A 296 7.85 8.69 -24.33
N CYS A 297 8.50 7.98 -23.41
CA CYS A 297 9.88 8.27 -23.02
C CYS A 297 10.85 8.10 -24.18
N GLN A 298 10.70 7.02 -24.96
CA GLN A 298 11.54 6.74 -26.13
C GLN A 298 11.35 7.78 -27.23
N GLU A 299 10.12 8.18 -27.53
CA GLU A 299 9.79 9.23 -28.50
C GLU A 299 10.45 10.56 -28.13
N ARG A 300 10.37 10.96 -26.84
CA ARG A 300 11.04 12.19 -26.38
C ARG A 300 12.56 12.09 -26.45
N PHE A 301 13.13 10.93 -26.13
CA PHE A 301 14.58 10.71 -26.20
C PHE A 301 15.06 10.82 -27.66
N ALA A 302 14.32 10.21 -28.60
CA ALA A 302 14.62 10.32 -30.03
C ALA A 302 14.52 11.78 -30.53
N ALA A 303 13.48 12.52 -30.13
CA ALA A 303 13.34 13.92 -30.48
C ALA A 303 14.49 14.79 -29.94
N ALA A 304 14.95 14.52 -28.70
CA ALA A 304 16.08 15.24 -28.11
C ALA A 304 17.42 14.93 -28.81
N GLN A 305 17.61 13.69 -29.29
CA GLN A 305 18.82 13.33 -30.05
C GLN A 305 18.84 14.01 -31.44
N VAL A 306 17.72 14.09 -32.14
CA VAL A 306 17.61 14.82 -33.41
C VAL A 306 17.96 16.28 -33.23
N TRP A 307 17.53 16.91 -32.13
CA TRP A 307 17.84 18.30 -31.78
C TRP A 307 19.34 18.50 -31.52
N ALA A 308 19.97 17.57 -30.79
CA ALA A 308 21.39 17.62 -30.47
C ALA A 308 22.29 17.37 -31.73
N SER A 309 21.85 16.56 -32.68
CA SER A 309 22.56 16.30 -33.92
C SER A 309 22.34 17.37 -35.03
N GLY A 310 21.18 18.03 -35.01
CA GLY A 310 20.87 19.13 -35.93
C GLY A 310 21.53 20.47 -35.57
N GLY A 311 22.03 20.63 -34.33
CA GLY A 311 22.71 21.83 -33.85
C GLY A 311 24.22 21.90 -34.19
N MET A 312 24.79 20.90 -34.86
CA MET A 312 26.21 20.88 -35.25
C MET A 312 26.49 21.29 -36.70
N ASN A 313 25.49 21.79 -37.41
CA ASN A 313 25.68 22.36 -38.73
C ASN A 313 25.48 23.89 -38.72
N HIS A 314 26.40 24.61 -38.12
CA HIS A 314 26.65 26.03 -38.46
C HIS A 314 28.16 26.26 -38.43
N ASP A 315 28.68 26.29 -39.66
CA ASP A 315 29.87 26.98 -40.21
C ASP A 315 31.13 27.09 -39.34
#